data_af456339d64af5c05443c64a7a264f13
#
_entry.id   af456339d64af5c05443c64a7a264f13
#
_cell.length_a   1.000
_cell.length_b   1.000
_cell.length_c   1.000
_cell.angle_alpha   90.00
_cell.angle_beta   90.00
_cell.angle_gamma   90.00
#
_symmetry.space_group_name_H-M   'P 1'
#
loop_
_entity.id
_entity.type
_entity.pdbx_description
1 polymer ?
#
loop_
_entity_poly.entity_id
_entity_poly.type
_entity_poly.pdbx_seq_one_letter_code
_entity_poly.pdbx_strand_id
1 'polypeptide(L)'
;VQAKEKSWKLVFYDDFNSIGKERFDTTKWMVPDREPYKWSRWISDSKSVVLRRNGKLICRAIPNTAFADSAKMLTGAICTKGKFAFKYGKLEVKMKTNFLPGNFPAVWLLPENQGNPYRYGEIDVVEFFGTDQKSHQTVHSHSSFILGKTELQNSFAQKVTPNQWHIYGMEWTPTYITMYVDGKITGTFLKSNDSEEVEEGQWTFDRPYYIILNQSVGDEGWNTPMLNAIYETEIDWIKVYQ
;
A
#
# COMPACT_ATOMS: atom_id res chain seq x y z
N VAL A 1 9.96 -29.98 20.28
CA VAL A 1 9.63 -28.63 20.78
C VAL A 1 8.48 -28.14 19.93
N GLN A 2 7.25 -28.14 20.48
CA GLN A 2 6.08 -27.57 19.81
C GLN A 2 6.32 -26.07 19.65
N ALA A 3 6.28 -25.56 18.41
CA ALA A 3 6.26 -24.15 18.16
C ALA A 3 5.01 -23.55 18.85
N LYS A 4 5.20 -22.62 19.76
CA LYS A 4 4.09 -21.86 20.33
C LYS A 4 3.33 -21.21 19.17
N GLU A 5 2.05 -21.57 18.99
CA GLU A 5 1.18 -20.82 18.09
C GLU A 5 1.23 -19.34 18.47
N LYS A 6 1.55 -18.48 17.50
CA LYS A 6 1.49 -17.04 17.70
C LYS A 6 0.03 -16.64 17.97
N SER A 7 -0.25 -16.14 19.16
CA SER A 7 -1.56 -15.56 19.45
C SER A 7 -1.58 -14.13 18.93
N TRP A 8 -2.31 -13.90 17.86
CA TRP A 8 -2.49 -12.58 17.26
C TRP A 8 -3.57 -11.79 18.01
N LYS A 9 -3.25 -10.56 18.41
CA LYS A 9 -4.21 -9.60 18.97
C LYS A 9 -4.53 -8.53 17.94
N LEU A 10 -5.81 -8.30 17.64
CA LEU A 10 -6.26 -7.22 16.76
C LEU A 10 -5.97 -5.86 17.42
N VAL A 11 -5.15 -5.03 16.75
CA VAL A 11 -4.73 -3.70 17.25
C VAL A 11 -5.25 -2.56 16.38
N PHE A 12 -5.62 -2.83 15.12
CA PHE A 12 -6.24 -1.85 14.23
C PHE A 12 -7.26 -2.57 13.33
N TYR A 13 -8.41 -1.95 13.16
CA TYR A 13 -9.48 -2.45 12.30
C TYR A 13 -10.29 -1.30 11.73
N ASP A 14 -10.59 -1.38 10.44
CA ASP A 14 -11.61 -0.56 9.80
C ASP A 14 -12.34 -1.37 8.73
N ASP A 15 -13.66 -1.41 8.79
CA ASP A 15 -14.54 -1.99 7.78
C ASP A 15 -15.34 -0.93 7.01
N PHE A 16 -15.04 0.36 7.28
CA PHE A 16 -15.65 1.50 6.64
C PHE A 16 -17.19 1.60 6.78
N ASN A 17 -17.77 0.88 7.72
CA ASN A 17 -19.23 0.84 7.94
C ASN A 17 -19.74 1.84 8.99
N SER A 18 -18.95 2.12 10.03
CA SER A 18 -19.40 2.76 11.27
C SER A 18 -19.23 4.28 11.34
N ILE A 19 -19.00 4.96 10.23
CA ILE A 19 -18.64 6.38 10.18
C ILE A 19 -19.81 7.35 9.88
N GLY A 20 -21.03 6.90 10.02
CA GLY A 20 -22.21 7.76 9.79
C GLY A 20 -22.24 8.36 8.38
N LYS A 21 -22.20 9.70 8.28
CA LYS A 21 -22.20 10.44 7.00
C LYS A 21 -20.79 10.71 6.44
N GLU A 22 -19.77 10.46 7.22
CA GLU A 22 -18.39 10.69 6.81
C GLU A 22 -17.94 9.64 5.79
N ARG A 23 -16.96 9.98 4.97
CA ARG A 23 -16.38 9.05 3.97
C ARG A 23 -15.36 8.09 4.57
N PHE A 24 -14.71 8.46 5.67
CA PHE A 24 -13.81 7.63 6.49
C PHE A 24 -13.70 8.20 7.91
N ASP A 25 -13.21 7.39 8.83
CA ASP A 25 -12.99 7.78 10.23
C ASP A 25 -11.74 8.67 10.34
N THR A 26 -11.93 9.96 10.60
CA THR A 26 -10.85 10.95 10.70
C THR A 26 -9.97 10.77 11.93
N THR A 27 -10.35 9.94 12.90
CA THR A 27 -9.47 9.56 14.02
C THR A 27 -8.43 8.52 13.60
N LYS A 28 -8.68 7.77 12.53
CA LYS A 28 -7.80 6.75 11.97
C LYS A 28 -7.07 7.19 10.71
N TRP A 29 -7.72 8.01 9.88
CA TRP A 29 -7.28 8.33 8.53
C TRP A 29 -7.22 9.83 8.27
N MET A 30 -6.36 10.21 7.34
CA MET A 30 -6.30 11.53 6.74
C MET A 30 -5.99 11.41 5.24
N VAL A 31 -6.28 12.45 4.47
CA VAL A 31 -5.81 12.54 3.09
C VAL A 31 -4.35 13.00 3.13
N PRO A 32 -3.42 12.27 2.49
CA PRO A 32 -2.04 12.72 2.41
C PRO A 32 -1.88 13.95 1.52
N ASP A 33 -0.81 14.72 1.73
CA ASP A 33 -0.50 15.88 0.92
C ASP A 33 -0.21 15.50 -0.53
N ARG A 34 -0.52 16.42 -1.46
CA ARG A 34 -0.10 16.32 -2.84
C ARG A 34 1.36 16.69 -2.96
N GLU A 35 2.16 15.74 -3.41
CA GLU A 35 3.60 15.87 -3.59
C GLU A 35 3.99 15.59 -5.06
N PRO A 36 5.15 16.02 -5.56
CA PRO A 36 5.54 15.85 -6.96
C PRO A 36 5.93 14.40 -7.34
N TYR A 37 5.63 13.42 -6.50
CA TYR A 37 5.89 12.01 -6.78
C TYR A 37 4.80 11.39 -7.64
N LYS A 38 5.13 10.35 -8.43
CA LYS A 38 4.19 9.71 -9.37
C LYS A 38 2.86 9.32 -8.73
N TRP A 39 2.89 8.67 -7.58
CA TRP A 39 1.68 8.19 -6.91
C TRP A 39 0.83 9.32 -6.30
N SER A 40 1.44 10.42 -5.86
CA SER A 40 0.80 11.50 -5.09
C SER A 40 0.56 12.80 -5.85
N ARG A 41 1.10 12.92 -7.06
CA ARG A 41 1.10 14.19 -7.82
C ARG A 41 -0.28 14.78 -8.12
N TRP A 42 -1.32 13.96 -8.06
CA TRP A 42 -2.69 14.36 -8.36
C TRP A 42 -3.68 14.05 -7.22
N ILE A 43 -3.18 13.79 -6.01
CA ILE A 43 -4.02 13.59 -4.83
C ILE A 43 -4.96 14.77 -4.64
N SER A 44 -6.22 14.47 -4.34
CA SER A 44 -7.27 15.44 -4.09
C SER A 44 -8.04 15.07 -2.83
N ASP A 45 -8.44 16.09 -2.08
CA ASP A 45 -9.37 15.95 -0.94
C ASP A 45 -10.85 15.93 -1.36
N SER A 46 -11.13 15.83 -2.65
CA SER A 46 -12.48 15.75 -3.18
C SER A 46 -13.21 14.48 -2.71
N LYS A 47 -14.47 14.65 -2.31
CA LYS A 47 -15.38 13.53 -2.03
C LYS A 47 -15.68 12.67 -3.26
N SER A 48 -15.27 13.11 -4.45
CA SER A 48 -15.42 12.35 -5.69
C SER A 48 -14.33 11.28 -5.87
N VAL A 49 -13.21 11.40 -5.19
CA VAL A 49 -12.07 10.46 -5.31
C VAL A 49 -11.86 9.57 -4.09
N VAL A 50 -12.34 9.99 -2.91
CA VAL A 50 -12.44 9.13 -1.74
C VAL A 50 -13.85 9.18 -1.24
N LEU A 51 -14.57 8.10 -1.33
CA LEU A 51 -15.99 8.01 -0.95
C LEU A 51 -16.30 6.66 -0.32
N ARG A 52 -17.50 6.56 0.23
CA ARG A 52 -18.05 5.31 0.76
C ARG A 52 -19.26 4.91 -0.08
N ARG A 53 -19.30 3.65 -0.49
CA ARG A 53 -20.41 3.08 -1.24
C ARG A 53 -20.67 1.65 -0.76
N ASN A 54 -21.91 1.36 -0.35
CA ASN A 54 -22.33 0.04 0.12
C ASN A 54 -21.43 -0.53 1.24
N GLY A 55 -21.07 0.33 2.21
CA GLY A 55 -20.21 -0.07 3.33
C GLY A 55 -18.76 -0.39 2.95
N LYS A 56 -18.28 0.14 1.83
CA LYS A 56 -16.90 -0.05 1.35
C LYS A 56 -16.23 1.30 1.16
N LEU A 57 -14.93 1.38 1.42
CA LEU A 57 -14.12 2.50 0.98
C LEU A 57 -13.88 2.38 -0.53
N ILE A 58 -14.08 3.47 -1.24
CA ILE A 58 -13.79 3.58 -2.67
C ILE A 58 -12.73 4.66 -2.87
N CYS A 59 -11.60 4.28 -3.42
CA CYS A 59 -10.59 5.20 -3.92
C CYS A 59 -10.67 5.24 -5.45
N ARG A 60 -10.63 6.43 -6.02
CA ARG A 60 -10.82 6.66 -7.47
C ARG A 60 -9.72 7.53 -8.05
N ALA A 61 -9.45 7.35 -9.34
CA ALA A 61 -8.81 8.33 -10.19
C ALA A 61 -9.79 8.74 -11.28
N ILE A 62 -10.04 10.03 -11.42
CA ILE A 62 -11.05 10.59 -12.34
C ILE A 62 -10.45 11.74 -13.15
N PRO A 63 -10.99 12.05 -14.35
CA PRO A 63 -10.60 13.24 -15.09
C PRO A 63 -10.77 14.51 -14.23
N ASN A 64 -9.78 15.40 -14.30
CA ASN A 64 -9.90 16.70 -13.66
C ASN A 64 -10.63 17.69 -14.60
N THR A 65 -11.72 18.25 -14.14
CA THR A 65 -12.53 19.25 -14.88
C THR A 65 -12.36 20.67 -14.31
N ALA A 66 -11.55 20.85 -13.27
CA ALA A 66 -11.33 22.15 -12.64
C ALA A 66 -10.21 22.92 -13.35
N PHE A 67 -10.53 23.98 -14.06
CA PHE A 67 -9.56 24.79 -14.81
C PHE A 67 -8.46 25.44 -13.95
N ALA A 68 -8.70 25.61 -12.67
CA ALA A 68 -7.73 26.21 -11.74
C ALA A 68 -6.66 25.22 -11.23
N ASP A 69 -6.87 23.93 -11.43
CA ASP A 69 -5.93 22.86 -11.02
C ASP A 69 -5.26 22.27 -12.26
N SER A 70 -3.93 22.35 -12.34
CA SER A 70 -3.14 21.85 -13.48
C SER A 70 -3.02 20.31 -13.54
N ALA A 71 -3.48 19.60 -12.51
CA ALA A 71 -3.51 18.15 -12.52
C ALA A 71 -4.38 17.62 -13.67
N LYS A 72 -3.90 16.64 -14.42
CA LYS A 72 -4.67 16.01 -15.51
C LYS A 72 -5.80 15.13 -15.00
N MET A 73 -5.61 14.52 -13.86
CA MET A 73 -6.60 13.72 -13.14
C MET A 73 -6.60 14.09 -11.66
N LEU A 74 -7.64 13.67 -10.93
CA LEU A 74 -7.69 13.73 -9.48
C LEU A 74 -7.67 12.31 -8.94
N THR A 75 -6.81 12.04 -7.96
CA THR A 75 -6.62 10.70 -7.38
C THR A 75 -6.95 10.68 -5.90
N GLY A 76 -7.52 9.57 -5.43
CA GLY A 76 -7.94 9.37 -4.04
C GLY A 76 -6.93 8.57 -3.24
N ALA A 77 -6.61 9.07 -2.06
CA ALA A 77 -5.76 8.38 -1.10
C ALA A 77 -6.15 8.72 0.34
N ILE A 78 -5.93 7.78 1.25
CA ILE A 78 -5.97 8.02 2.71
C ILE A 78 -4.78 7.33 3.37
N CYS A 79 -4.32 7.85 4.49
CA CYS A 79 -3.23 7.26 5.26
C CYS A 79 -3.44 7.41 6.76
N THR A 80 -2.74 6.59 7.53
CA THR A 80 -2.77 6.62 9.00
C THR A 80 -1.65 7.44 9.63
N LYS A 81 -0.91 8.23 8.87
CA LYS A 81 0.23 9.04 9.36
C LYS A 81 -0.18 9.92 10.53
N GLY A 82 0.61 9.88 11.62
CA GLY A 82 0.33 10.63 12.85
C GLY A 82 -0.89 10.15 13.65
N LYS A 83 -1.55 9.05 13.25
CA LYS A 83 -2.75 8.50 13.89
C LYS A 83 -2.56 7.05 14.33
N PHE A 84 -1.99 6.23 13.45
CA PHE A 84 -1.65 4.83 13.75
C PHE A 84 -0.42 4.42 12.96
N ALA A 85 0.55 3.85 13.65
CA ALA A 85 1.71 3.19 13.08
C ALA A 85 2.04 1.96 13.93
N PHE A 86 2.63 0.95 13.31
CA PHE A 86 3.00 -0.28 14.02
C PHE A 86 4.36 -0.78 13.57
N LYS A 87 5.01 -1.52 14.44
CA LYS A 87 6.26 -2.23 14.17
C LYS A 87 6.05 -3.69 14.49
N TYR A 88 6.28 -4.55 13.50
CA TYR A 88 6.03 -5.99 13.54
C TYR A 88 4.55 -6.33 13.75
N GLY A 89 4.12 -7.43 13.18
CA GLY A 89 2.73 -7.85 13.24
C GLY A 89 2.27 -8.45 11.92
N LYS A 90 0.97 -8.56 11.77
CA LYS A 90 0.30 -9.07 10.57
C LYS A 90 -0.69 -8.03 10.06
N LEU A 91 -0.63 -7.69 8.78
CA LEU A 91 -1.62 -6.85 8.11
C LEU A 91 -2.38 -7.68 7.08
N GLU A 92 -3.68 -7.51 7.03
CA GLU A 92 -4.56 -8.06 5.99
C GLU A 92 -5.50 -6.98 5.48
N VAL A 93 -5.70 -6.95 4.16
CA VAL A 93 -6.65 -6.06 3.50
C VAL A 93 -7.47 -6.84 2.48
N LYS A 94 -8.80 -6.68 2.50
CA LYS A 94 -9.69 -7.25 1.48
C LYS A 94 -10.02 -6.17 0.46
N MET A 95 -9.57 -6.37 -0.77
CA MET A 95 -9.55 -5.37 -1.82
C MET A 95 -9.99 -5.97 -3.17
N LYS A 96 -10.62 -5.12 -3.97
CA LYS A 96 -11.00 -5.42 -5.35
C LYS A 96 -10.62 -4.24 -6.24
N THR A 97 -9.98 -4.53 -7.39
CA THR A 97 -9.63 -3.54 -8.40
C THR A 97 -9.80 -4.10 -9.80
N ASN A 98 -9.83 -3.20 -10.78
CA ASN A 98 -9.82 -3.52 -12.20
C ASN A 98 -8.39 -3.55 -12.76
N PHE A 99 -8.24 -4.15 -13.96
CA PHE A 99 -6.99 -4.08 -14.74
C PHE A 99 -7.24 -3.25 -16.01
N LEU A 100 -6.94 -1.96 -15.91
CA LEU A 100 -7.03 -1.00 -17.00
C LEU A 100 -5.64 -0.41 -17.29
N PRO A 101 -5.33 -0.04 -18.55
CA PRO A 101 -4.09 0.69 -18.84
C PRO A 101 -3.96 1.92 -17.94
N GLY A 102 -2.83 2.08 -17.28
CA GLY A 102 -2.59 3.18 -16.35
C GLY A 102 -3.04 2.92 -14.89
N ASN A 103 -3.76 1.84 -14.61
CA ASN A 103 -4.18 1.54 -13.24
C ASN A 103 -2.97 1.35 -12.31
N PHE A 104 -2.98 2.03 -11.15
CA PHE A 104 -1.90 1.96 -10.16
C PHE A 104 -2.43 2.13 -8.72
N PRO A 105 -3.30 1.24 -8.25
CA PRO A 105 -3.69 1.21 -6.85
C PRO A 105 -2.66 0.49 -5.99
N ALA A 106 -2.58 0.87 -4.71
CA ALA A 106 -1.68 0.25 -3.76
C ALA A 106 -2.22 0.26 -2.33
N VAL A 107 -1.78 -0.72 -1.55
CA VAL A 107 -1.82 -0.73 -0.09
C VAL A 107 -0.40 -0.97 0.38
N TRP A 108 0.17 -0.01 1.07
CA TRP A 108 1.59 0.02 1.38
C TRP A 108 1.92 0.80 2.65
N LEU A 109 3.15 0.71 3.11
CA LEU A 109 3.59 1.29 4.37
C LEU A 109 4.89 2.09 4.19
N LEU A 110 4.94 3.23 4.86
CA LEU A 110 6.15 4.04 5.01
C LEU A 110 6.48 4.26 6.49
N PRO A 111 7.76 4.51 6.82
CA PRO A 111 8.14 4.84 8.19
C PRO A 111 7.40 6.08 8.71
N GLU A 112 6.86 6.00 9.93
CA GLU A 112 6.21 7.14 10.60
C GLU A 112 7.19 8.32 10.76
N ASN A 113 8.44 8.02 11.10
CA ASN A 113 9.52 8.98 11.11
C ASN A 113 10.59 8.54 10.10
N GLN A 114 10.84 9.37 9.11
CA GLN A 114 11.86 9.09 8.08
C GLN A 114 13.26 8.94 8.70
N GLY A 115 13.56 9.71 9.75
CA GLY A 115 14.80 9.59 10.51
C GLY A 115 16.04 9.77 9.63
N ASN A 116 16.98 8.83 9.73
CA ASN A 116 18.21 8.82 8.95
C ASN A 116 17.90 8.61 7.44
N PRO A 117 18.34 9.53 6.54
CA PRO A 117 18.12 9.41 5.09
C PRO A 117 18.81 8.18 4.46
N TYR A 118 19.80 7.58 5.14
CA TYR A 118 20.46 6.34 4.71
C TYR A 118 19.71 5.08 5.15
N ARG A 119 18.46 5.22 5.58
CA ARG A 119 17.62 4.09 6.03
C ARG A 119 16.25 4.12 5.38
N TYR A 120 16.22 4.29 4.06
CA TYR A 120 14.97 4.17 3.32
C TYR A 120 14.32 2.81 3.55
N GLY A 121 13.02 2.79 3.69
CA GLY A 121 12.23 1.57 3.83
C GLY A 121 10.80 1.80 3.34
N GLU A 122 10.26 0.79 2.64
CA GLU A 122 8.89 0.77 2.14
C GLU A 122 8.43 -0.69 2.07
N ILE A 123 7.18 -0.95 2.44
CA ILE A 123 6.59 -2.28 2.36
C ILE A 123 5.30 -2.16 1.56
N ASP A 124 5.29 -2.71 0.34
CA ASP A 124 4.12 -2.75 -0.53
C ASP A 124 3.38 -4.06 -0.33
N VAL A 125 2.28 -4.00 0.44
CA VAL A 125 1.46 -5.18 0.70
C VAL A 125 0.77 -5.65 -0.58
N VAL A 126 0.36 -4.72 -1.43
CA VAL A 126 -0.13 -5.00 -2.78
C VAL A 126 -0.08 -3.75 -3.65
N GLU A 127 0.35 -3.94 -4.91
CA GLU A 127 0.28 -2.97 -5.99
C GLU A 127 -0.24 -3.65 -7.27
N PHE A 128 -0.82 -2.85 -8.17
CA PHE A 128 -1.22 -3.30 -9.50
C PHE A 128 -0.69 -2.35 -10.58
N PHE A 129 -0.28 -2.90 -11.71
CA PHE A 129 0.31 -2.16 -12.83
C PHE A 129 -0.45 -2.42 -14.14
N GLY A 130 -1.43 -1.56 -14.43
CA GLY A 130 -2.15 -1.61 -15.69
C GLY A 130 -2.91 -2.90 -15.92
N THR A 131 -2.54 -3.64 -16.96
CA THR A 131 -3.26 -4.83 -17.46
C THR A 131 -2.50 -6.14 -17.27
N ASP A 132 -1.45 -6.17 -16.46
CA ASP A 132 -0.61 -7.37 -16.31
C ASP A 132 -1.27 -8.56 -15.59
N GLN A 133 -2.45 -8.35 -14.99
CA GLN A 133 -3.26 -9.33 -14.26
C GLN A 133 -2.53 -9.99 -13.09
N LYS A 134 -1.64 -9.24 -12.45
CA LYS A 134 -0.90 -9.69 -11.28
C LYS A 134 -1.05 -8.70 -10.13
N SER A 135 -1.07 -9.24 -8.93
CA SER A 135 -0.72 -8.48 -7.73
C SER A 135 0.79 -8.52 -7.56
N HIS A 136 1.37 -7.39 -7.20
CA HIS A 136 2.80 -7.25 -6.88
C HIS A 136 2.92 -6.93 -5.40
N GLN A 137 3.83 -7.59 -4.72
CA GLN A 137 4.13 -7.39 -3.31
C GLN A 137 5.63 -7.17 -3.19
N THR A 138 6.06 -6.02 -2.70
CA THR A 138 7.46 -5.61 -2.76
C THR A 138 7.95 -5.09 -1.41
N VAL A 139 9.19 -5.39 -1.09
CA VAL A 139 9.89 -4.84 0.08
C VAL A 139 11.07 -4.02 -0.41
N HIS A 140 11.00 -2.70 -0.22
CA HIS A 140 12.07 -1.79 -0.61
C HIS A 140 12.91 -1.42 0.61
N SER A 141 14.11 -1.97 0.72
CA SER A 141 15.12 -1.54 1.67
C SER A 141 15.98 -0.42 1.10
N HIS A 142 16.77 0.25 1.92
CA HIS A 142 17.74 1.23 1.44
C HIS A 142 18.72 0.60 0.44
N SER A 143 19.20 -0.60 0.74
CA SER A 143 20.11 -1.34 -0.12
C SER A 143 19.50 -1.65 -1.50
N SER A 144 18.25 -2.14 -1.55
CA SER A 144 17.61 -2.48 -2.83
C SER A 144 17.15 -1.24 -3.60
N PHE A 145 16.56 -0.25 -2.95
CA PHE A 145 15.91 0.89 -3.61
C PHE A 145 16.89 2.04 -3.92
N ILE A 146 17.77 2.38 -2.98
CA ILE A 146 18.70 3.50 -3.13
C ILE A 146 20.02 3.05 -3.74
N LEU A 147 20.59 1.92 -3.26
CA LEU A 147 21.88 1.43 -3.74
C LEU A 147 21.76 0.51 -4.97
N GLY A 148 20.54 0.11 -5.34
CA GLY A 148 20.28 -0.73 -6.52
C GLY A 148 20.79 -2.16 -6.40
N LYS A 149 20.99 -2.68 -5.18
CA LYS A 149 21.43 -4.06 -4.95
C LYS A 149 20.25 -5.02 -5.11
N THR A 150 20.36 -5.96 -6.04
CA THR A 150 19.26 -6.86 -6.45
C THR A 150 19.53 -8.32 -6.21
N GLU A 151 20.55 -8.65 -5.43
CA GLU A 151 20.97 -10.04 -5.15
C GLU A 151 19.88 -10.81 -4.38
N LEU A 152 19.12 -10.12 -3.53
CA LEU A 152 18.01 -10.71 -2.78
C LEU A 152 16.68 -10.37 -3.47
N GLN A 153 15.88 -11.41 -3.70
CA GLN A 153 14.55 -11.23 -4.23
C GLN A 153 13.68 -10.45 -3.23
N ASN A 154 13.18 -9.30 -3.65
CA ASN A 154 12.38 -8.38 -2.83
C ASN A 154 10.97 -8.12 -3.40
N SER A 155 10.63 -8.68 -4.56
CA SER A 155 9.33 -8.53 -5.21
C SER A 155 8.75 -9.88 -5.60
N PHE A 156 7.45 -10.05 -5.33
CA PHE A 156 6.71 -11.28 -5.52
C PHE A 156 5.43 -10.98 -6.27
N ALA A 157 5.24 -11.61 -7.43
CA ALA A 157 4.07 -11.40 -8.26
C ALA A 157 3.17 -12.66 -8.25
N GLN A 158 1.86 -12.45 -8.12
CA GLN A 158 0.86 -13.51 -8.14
C GLN A 158 -0.24 -13.16 -9.14
N LYS A 159 -0.55 -14.08 -10.04
CA LYS A 159 -1.70 -13.93 -10.93
C LYS A 159 -2.98 -13.89 -10.11
N VAL A 160 -3.84 -12.91 -10.37
CA VAL A 160 -5.13 -12.72 -9.70
C VAL A 160 -6.22 -12.42 -10.72
N THR A 161 -7.47 -12.72 -10.37
CA THR A 161 -8.62 -12.46 -11.23
C THR A 161 -9.04 -11.00 -11.10
N PRO A 162 -9.14 -10.24 -12.20
CA PRO A 162 -9.61 -8.86 -12.18
C PRO A 162 -11.02 -8.75 -11.61
N ASN A 163 -11.28 -7.62 -10.93
CA ASN A 163 -12.60 -7.26 -10.45
C ASN A 163 -13.23 -8.31 -9.50
N GLN A 164 -12.39 -9.04 -8.79
CA GLN A 164 -12.75 -9.99 -7.75
C GLN A 164 -12.15 -9.57 -6.40
N TRP A 165 -12.81 -9.96 -5.33
CA TRP A 165 -12.32 -9.76 -3.98
C TRP A 165 -11.20 -10.74 -3.67
N HIS A 166 -10.05 -10.18 -3.23
CA HIS A 166 -8.93 -10.95 -2.72
C HIS A 166 -8.48 -10.38 -1.38
N ILE A 167 -7.86 -11.23 -0.56
CA ILE A 167 -7.22 -10.83 0.70
C ILE A 167 -5.70 -10.81 0.47
N TYR A 168 -5.12 -9.62 0.56
CA TYR A 168 -3.68 -9.40 0.50
C TYR A 168 -3.15 -9.20 1.91
N GLY A 169 -1.99 -9.75 2.21
CA GLY A 169 -1.46 -9.64 3.56
C GLY A 169 0.04 -9.79 3.65
N MET A 170 0.55 -9.43 4.82
CA MET A 170 1.92 -9.65 5.19
C MET A 170 2.04 -10.07 6.67
N GLU A 171 3.06 -10.82 6.97
CA GLU A 171 3.57 -11.02 8.33
C GLU A 171 4.96 -10.41 8.41
N TRP A 172 5.14 -9.48 9.33
CA TRP A 172 6.36 -8.73 9.53
C TRP A 172 6.93 -9.00 10.92
N THR A 173 8.16 -9.49 10.96
CA THR A 173 8.89 -9.84 12.18
C THR A 173 10.24 -9.11 12.24
N PRO A 174 11.02 -9.22 13.32
CA PRO A 174 12.37 -8.67 13.36
C PRO A 174 13.34 -9.22 12.31
N THR A 175 13.02 -10.36 11.69
CA THR A 175 13.97 -11.09 10.82
C THR A 175 13.41 -11.45 9.44
N TYR A 176 12.11 -11.29 9.20
CA TYR A 176 11.51 -11.55 7.89
C TYR A 176 10.21 -10.78 7.67
N ILE A 177 9.88 -10.60 6.41
CA ILE A 177 8.56 -10.15 5.93
C ILE A 177 8.06 -11.20 4.94
N THR A 178 6.95 -11.86 5.27
CA THR A 178 6.29 -12.84 4.40
C THR A 178 5.02 -12.25 3.83
N MET A 179 4.82 -12.39 2.52
CA MET A 179 3.68 -11.88 1.78
C MET A 179 2.68 -12.99 1.46
N TYR A 180 1.39 -12.63 1.40
CA TYR A 180 0.28 -13.56 1.19
C TYR A 180 -0.73 -13.00 0.19
N VAL A 181 -1.34 -13.89 -0.60
CA VAL A 181 -2.56 -13.65 -1.35
C VAL A 181 -3.54 -14.79 -1.04
N ASP A 182 -4.73 -14.45 -0.56
CA ASP A 182 -5.78 -15.41 -0.17
C ASP A 182 -5.27 -16.53 0.77
N GLY A 183 -4.45 -16.12 1.74
CA GLY A 183 -3.85 -17.01 2.74
C GLY A 183 -2.68 -17.87 2.27
N LYS A 184 -2.29 -17.76 0.99
CA LYS A 184 -1.14 -18.50 0.43
C LYS A 184 0.09 -17.61 0.39
N ILE A 185 1.22 -18.14 0.82
CA ILE A 185 2.52 -17.45 0.76
C ILE A 185 2.89 -17.20 -0.70
N THR A 186 3.22 -15.95 -1.03
CA THR A 186 3.75 -15.54 -2.34
C THR A 186 5.25 -15.36 -2.32
N GLY A 187 5.81 -14.99 -1.19
CA GLY A 187 7.24 -14.87 -1.00
C GLY A 187 7.63 -14.39 0.39
N THR A 188 8.92 -14.47 0.68
CA THR A 188 9.49 -14.02 1.95
C THR A 188 10.78 -13.25 1.70
N PHE A 189 10.87 -12.06 2.27
CA PHE A 189 12.08 -11.25 2.32
C PHE A 189 12.75 -11.46 3.69
N LEU A 190 14.00 -11.93 3.68
CA LEU A 190 14.74 -12.25 4.90
C LEU A 190 15.73 -11.14 5.24
N LYS A 191 15.86 -10.86 6.54
CA LYS A 191 16.99 -10.09 7.05
C LYS A 191 18.28 -10.87 6.83
N SER A 192 19.31 -10.23 6.29
CA SER A 192 20.62 -10.85 6.12
C SER A 192 21.26 -11.21 7.48
N ASN A 193 22.02 -12.29 7.48
CA ASN A 193 22.91 -12.66 8.58
C ASN A 193 24.26 -11.93 8.51
N ASP A 194 24.56 -11.27 7.40
CA ASP A 194 25.76 -10.47 7.22
C ASP A 194 25.54 -9.07 7.82
N SER A 195 26.39 -8.71 8.80
CA SER A 195 26.29 -7.41 9.47
C SER A 195 26.61 -6.23 8.56
N GLU A 196 27.53 -6.40 7.60
CA GLU A 196 27.88 -5.34 6.64
C GLU A 196 26.71 -5.05 5.72
N GLU A 197 26.01 -6.06 5.20
CA GLU A 197 24.80 -5.87 4.40
C GLU A 197 23.68 -5.16 5.20
N VAL A 198 23.51 -5.52 6.47
CA VAL A 198 22.51 -4.88 7.34
C VAL A 198 22.88 -3.42 7.63
N GLU A 199 24.16 -3.10 7.85
CA GLU A 199 24.65 -1.73 8.04
C GLU A 199 24.46 -0.89 6.76
N GLU A 200 24.64 -1.46 5.58
CA GLU A 200 24.34 -0.83 4.28
C GLU A 200 22.84 -0.65 4.01
N GLY A 201 21.98 -1.09 4.93
CA GLY A 201 20.53 -0.88 4.84
C GLY A 201 19.77 -1.98 4.12
N GLN A 202 20.28 -3.23 4.09
CA GLN A 202 19.52 -4.37 3.61
C GLN A 202 18.26 -4.62 4.46
N TRP A 203 18.33 -4.33 5.76
CA TRP A 203 17.19 -4.40 6.67
C TRP A 203 16.95 -3.05 7.34
N THR A 204 15.85 -2.38 6.99
CA THR A 204 15.46 -1.07 7.52
C THR A 204 14.07 -1.09 8.17
N PHE A 205 13.56 -2.29 8.45
CA PHE A 205 12.20 -2.55 8.93
C PHE A 205 12.18 -2.81 10.45
N ASP A 206 12.78 -1.92 11.21
CA ASP A 206 12.94 -2.01 12.67
C ASP A 206 12.35 -0.80 13.43
N ARG A 207 11.45 -0.07 12.78
CA ARG A 207 10.76 1.12 13.29
C ARG A 207 9.28 1.11 12.90
N PRO A 208 8.42 1.92 13.54
CA PRO A 208 7.01 1.96 13.19
C PRO A 208 6.76 2.50 11.77
N TYR A 209 5.80 1.87 11.06
CA TYR A 209 5.34 2.27 9.74
C TYR A 209 3.85 2.59 9.78
N TYR A 210 3.41 3.62 9.04
CA TYR A 210 2.01 3.95 8.82
C TYR A 210 1.50 3.38 7.49
N ILE A 211 0.19 3.28 7.35
CA ILE A 211 -0.47 2.64 6.21
C ILE A 211 -0.95 3.69 5.22
N ILE A 212 -0.81 3.41 3.93
CA ILE A 212 -1.35 4.21 2.82
C ILE A 212 -2.25 3.32 1.96
N LEU A 213 -3.45 3.81 1.65
CA LEU A 213 -4.38 3.23 0.69
C LEU A 213 -4.59 4.25 -0.43
N ASN A 214 -4.32 3.88 -1.69
CA ASN A 214 -4.49 4.82 -2.78
C ASN A 214 -4.95 4.17 -4.09
N GLN A 215 -5.70 4.94 -4.87
CA GLN A 215 -5.90 4.74 -6.30
C GLN A 215 -5.13 5.83 -7.03
N SER A 216 -3.92 5.48 -7.45
CA SER A 216 -3.11 6.31 -8.32
C SER A 216 -3.22 5.85 -9.76
N VAL A 217 -2.55 6.54 -10.67
CA VAL A 217 -2.37 6.14 -12.06
C VAL A 217 -0.89 6.23 -12.42
N GLY A 218 -0.49 5.46 -13.42
CA GLY A 218 0.87 5.48 -13.96
C GLY A 218 1.22 6.82 -14.60
N ASP A 219 2.31 6.86 -15.35
CA ASP A 219 2.85 8.07 -15.96
C ASP A 219 3.15 7.85 -17.43
N GLU A 220 3.36 8.90 -18.19
CA GLU A 220 3.75 8.82 -19.59
C GLU A 220 5.02 7.98 -19.73
N GLY A 221 4.99 6.99 -20.63
CA GLY A 221 6.08 6.04 -20.83
C GLY A 221 6.20 4.93 -19.81
N TRP A 222 5.40 4.97 -18.72
CA TRP A 222 5.31 3.89 -17.75
C TRP A 222 3.87 3.71 -17.28
N ASN A 223 3.22 2.61 -17.72
CA ASN A 223 1.83 2.36 -17.35
C ASN A 223 0.94 3.58 -17.64
N THR A 224 0.99 4.09 -18.86
CA THR A 224 0.37 5.36 -19.26
C THR A 224 -1.13 5.35 -19.02
N PRO A 225 -1.70 6.32 -18.30
CA PRO A 225 -3.11 6.36 -17.98
C PRO A 225 -3.96 6.86 -19.15
N MET A 226 -5.20 6.37 -19.20
CA MET A 226 -6.26 6.94 -20.01
C MET A 226 -6.88 8.12 -19.27
N LEU A 227 -6.58 9.35 -19.69
CA LEU A 227 -6.96 10.58 -18.96
C LEU A 227 -8.48 10.84 -18.89
N ASN A 228 -9.27 10.15 -19.71
CA ASN A 228 -10.73 10.22 -19.74
C ASN A 228 -11.41 9.02 -19.04
N ALA A 229 -10.64 8.12 -18.48
CA ALA A 229 -11.18 6.95 -17.77
C ALA A 229 -11.40 7.23 -16.27
N ILE A 230 -12.21 6.38 -15.67
CA ILE A 230 -12.40 6.30 -14.23
C ILE A 230 -11.76 5.01 -13.73
N TYR A 231 -10.80 5.14 -12.83
CA TYR A 231 -10.18 4.03 -12.12
C TYR A 231 -10.80 3.93 -10.74
N GLU A 232 -11.04 2.72 -10.29
CA GLU A 232 -11.71 2.51 -9.01
C GLU A 232 -11.18 1.28 -8.30
N THR A 233 -10.83 1.45 -7.04
CA THR A 233 -10.44 0.38 -6.12
C THR A 233 -11.39 0.41 -4.92
N GLU A 234 -11.92 -0.76 -4.58
CA GLU A 234 -12.82 -0.95 -3.45
C GLU A 234 -12.08 -1.70 -2.33
N ILE A 235 -12.22 -1.21 -1.10
CA ILE A 235 -11.67 -1.85 0.09
C ILE A 235 -12.81 -2.17 1.05
N ASP A 236 -12.94 -3.45 1.38
CA ASP A 236 -13.97 -3.96 2.29
C ASP A 236 -13.57 -3.76 3.75
N TRP A 237 -12.35 -4.13 4.08
CA TRP A 237 -11.79 -3.96 5.41
C TRP A 237 -10.26 -4.04 5.40
N ILE A 238 -9.67 -3.51 6.46
CA ILE A 238 -8.25 -3.66 6.77
C ILE A 238 -8.06 -4.00 8.25
N LYS A 239 -7.12 -4.88 8.56
CA LYS A 239 -6.83 -5.38 9.90
C LYS A 239 -5.33 -5.41 10.14
N VAL A 240 -4.92 -5.01 11.34
CA VAL A 240 -3.55 -5.21 11.83
C VAL A 240 -3.60 -5.94 13.16
N TYR A 241 -2.73 -6.91 13.29
CA TYR A 241 -2.56 -7.75 14.47
C TYR A 241 -1.12 -7.65 14.99
N GLN A 242 -0.97 -7.71 16.31
CA GLN A 242 0.34 -7.80 16.99
C GLN A 242 0.31 -8.88 18.06
#